data_666d0a5226a429f9e779aa2c3b63756a
#
_entry.id   666d0a5226a429f9e779aa2c3b63756a
#
_cell.length_a   1.000
_cell.length_b   1.000
_cell.length_c   1.000
_cell.angle_alpha   90.00
_cell.angle_beta   90.00
_cell.angle_gamma   90.00
#
_symmetry.space_group_name_H-M   'P 1'
#
loop_
_entity.id
_entity.type
_entity.pdbx_description
1 polymer ?
#
loop_
_entity_poly.entity_id
_entity_poly.type
_entity_poly.pdbx_seq_one_letter_code
_entity_poly.pdbx_strand_id
1 'polypeptide(L)'
;MHIYFYLVLGLIVLMFVFELVVSVLNYRYKNQPIPENVHGLYDDEQYQKWLSYSMANFKFGLVSNTVSTFIMLLLLVFGVFGSIESIANDLTSSTLVQTLLFLFSYFFIMFIIGIPFSYYRIFRIEEAFGFNKVTKKLFVTDKIKSFILTILFGGGIVSLLFVIFEALKNNIWTFIFGAYVVIFVVMLGLFLFNGLFVRLFNKLTLLEEGSLKTKIDALASKLGFEVKRIYVMDGSKRSTKLNAFFSGLGKTKEVVLFDTLIQKSSEDQILAVLAHELGHATHKDTLKMLIQQLFIIGIYVLLLGFILSTVELHTSFNLSGIHFGFALILMTIILSPIDTVIGIVSNYLSRVHEYKADAFAAKHTSKDAMISALKVLAVENFSNLTPHPLYVTLYYSHPTISNRIASVEAS
;
A
#
# COMPACT_ATOMS: atom_id res chain seq x y z
N MET A 1 4.36 6.05 -36.72
CA MET A 1 4.25 5.66 -35.29
C MET A 1 4.58 4.19 -35.16
N HIS A 2 5.42 3.85 -34.21
CA HIS A 2 5.88 2.49 -33.96
C HIS A 2 4.77 1.65 -33.31
N ILE A 3 4.75 0.32 -33.52
CA ILE A 3 3.78 -0.59 -32.93
C ILE A 3 3.70 -0.48 -31.40
N TYR A 4 4.83 -0.26 -30.73
CA TYR A 4 4.91 -0.11 -29.27
C TYR A 4 4.11 1.06 -28.71
N PHE A 5 3.95 2.15 -29.46
CA PHE A 5 3.08 3.26 -29.08
C PHE A 5 1.64 2.80 -28.88
N TYR A 6 1.09 2.10 -29.86
CA TYR A 6 -0.28 1.60 -29.79
C TYR A 6 -0.46 0.51 -28.74
N LEU A 7 0.54 -0.35 -28.55
CA LEU A 7 0.49 -1.40 -27.53
C LEU A 7 0.44 -0.81 -26.12
N VAL A 8 1.26 0.20 -25.82
CA VAL A 8 1.28 0.85 -24.50
C VAL A 8 -0.02 1.61 -24.26
N LEU A 9 -0.52 2.37 -25.23
CA LEU A 9 -1.82 3.06 -25.07
C LEU A 9 -2.97 2.07 -24.93
N GLY A 10 -2.98 1.01 -25.73
CA GLY A 10 -3.98 -0.06 -25.63
C GLY A 10 -3.96 -0.74 -24.27
N LEU A 11 -2.78 -0.97 -23.70
CA LEU A 11 -2.60 -1.54 -22.37
C LEU A 11 -3.18 -0.63 -21.27
N ILE A 12 -2.91 0.67 -21.33
CA ILE A 12 -3.49 1.66 -20.38
C ILE A 12 -5.01 1.64 -20.43
N VAL A 13 -5.59 1.67 -21.63
CA VAL A 13 -7.05 1.64 -21.80
C VAL A 13 -7.64 0.30 -21.33
N LEU A 14 -6.99 -0.81 -21.65
CA LEU A 14 -7.43 -2.15 -21.21
C LEU A 14 -7.46 -2.25 -19.69
N MET A 15 -6.40 -1.81 -19.01
CA MET A 15 -6.34 -1.85 -17.56
C MET A 15 -7.34 -0.89 -16.91
N PHE A 16 -7.52 0.29 -17.48
CA PHE A 16 -8.57 1.22 -17.04
C PHE A 16 -9.96 0.62 -17.12
N VAL A 17 -10.30 -0.01 -18.25
CA VAL A 17 -11.61 -0.67 -18.44
C VAL A 17 -11.77 -1.85 -17.48
N PHE A 18 -10.73 -2.65 -17.30
CA PHE A 18 -10.72 -3.77 -16.35
C PHE A 18 -11.01 -3.29 -14.92
N GLU A 19 -10.28 -2.29 -14.42
CA GLU A 19 -10.47 -1.73 -13.08
C GLU A 19 -11.87 -1.09 -12.92
N LEU A 20 -12.35 -0.40 -13.96
CA LEU A 20 -13.69 0.18 -13.98
C LEU A 20 -14.76 -0.91 -13.82
N VAL A 21 -14.67 -1.99 -14.60
CA VAL A 21 -15.63 -3.10 -14.55
C VAL A 21 -15.61 -3.74 -13.16
N VAL A 22 -14.44 -4.04 -12.60
CA VAL A 22 -14.32 -4.66 -11.27
C VAL A 22 -14.88 -3.73 -10.18
N SER A 23 -14.60 -2.43 -10.26
CA SER A 23 -15.12 -1.43 -9.32
C SER A 23 -16.64 -1.32 -9.37
N VAL A 24 -17.23 -1.32 -10.58
CA VAL A 24 -18.69 -1.29 -10.78
C VAL A 24 -19.33 -2.58 -10.25
N LEU A 25 -18.76 -3.73 -10.53
CA LEU A 25 -19.24 -5.02 -9.98
C LEU A 25 -19.27 -5.00 -8.47
N ASN A 26 -18.17 -4.57 -7.83
CA ASN A 26 -18.10 -4.47 -6.37
C ASN A 26 -19.12 -3.48 -5.80
N TYR A 27 -19.27 -2.31 -6.44
CA TYR A 27 -20.24 -1.32 -5.99
C TYR A 27 -21.69 -1.81 -6.10
N ARG A 28 -22.04 -2.53 -7.15
CA ARG A 28 -23.38 -3.11 -7.33
C ARG A 28 -23.67 -4.25 -6.35
N TYR A 29 -22.63 -4.97 -5.94
CA TYR A 29 -22.75 -6.16 -5.07
C TYR A 29 -23.15 -5.80 -3.64
N LYS A 30 -23.03 -4.55 -3.21
CA LYS A 30 -23.50 -4.05 -1.90
C LYS A 30 -24.99 -4.31 -1.61
N ASN A 31 -25.80 -4.57 -2.62
CA ASN A 31 -27.23 -4.87 -2.49
C ASN A 31 -27.51 -6.36 -2.20
N GLN A 32 -26.46 -7.20 -2.09
CA GLN A 32 -26.61 -8.60 -1.71
C GLN A 32 -26.99 -8.74 -0.24
N PRO A 33 -27.69 -9.82 0.16
CA PRO A 33 -28.00 -10.09 1.55
C PRO A 33 -26.73 -10.11 2.41
N ILE A 34 -26.79 -9.44 3.56
CA ILE A 34 -25.70 -9.46 4.54
C ILE A 34 -25.60 -10.87 5.13
N PRO A 35 -24.41 -11.49 5.19
CA PRO A 35 -24.21 -12.80 5.79
C PRO A 35 -24.71 -12.83 7.25
N GLU A 36 -25.32 -13.95 7.67
CA GLU A 36 -26.00 -14.09 8.94
C GLU A 36 -25.10 -13.79 10.15
N ASN A 37 -23.83 -14.26 10.12
CA ASN A 37 -22.88 -14.07 11.22
C ASN A 37 -22.37 -12.62 11.39
N VAL A 38 -22.68 -11.73 10.46
CA VAL A 38 -22.41 -10.28 10.53
C VAL A 38 -23.69 -9.44 10.38
N HIS A 39 -24.85 -10.10 10.36
CA HIS A 39 -26.14 -9.42 10.37
C HIS A 39 -26.30 -8.64 11.69
N GLY A 40 -26.79 -7.40 11.62
CA GLY A 40 -26.92 -6.52 12.79
C GLY A 40 -25.61 -5.95 13.32
N LEU A 41 -24.47 -6.12 12.61
CA LEU A 41 -23.21 -5.49 12.95
C LEU A 41 -23.28 -3.96 12.83
N TYR A 42 -23.99 -3.49 11.82
CA TYR A 42 -24.43 -2.10 11.68
C TYR A 42 -25.92 -2.05 12.03
N ASP A 43 -26.33 -1.06 12.82
CA ASP A 43 -27.74 -0.67 12.89
C ASP A 43 -28.16 -0.01 11.55
N ASP A 44 -29.46 0.26 11.39
CA ASP A 44 -29.97 0.80 10.12
C ASP A 44 -29.37 2.17 9.78
N GLU A 45 -29.13 3.03 10.75
CA GLU A 45 -28.52 4.35 10.55
C GLU A 45 -27.06 4.22 10.13
N GLN A 46 -26.29 3.40 10.82
CA GLN A 46 -24.89 3.10 10.51
C GLN A 46 -24.77 2.46 9.13
N TYR A 47 -25.67 1.55 8.75
CA TYR A 47 -25.67 0.91 7.44
C TYR A 47 -25.94 1.93 6.32
N GLN A 48 -26.93 2.82 6.50
CA GLN A 48 -27.18 3.91 5.53
C GLN A 48 -25.99 4.87 5.42
N LYS A 49 -25.33 5.15 6.52
CA LYS A 49 -24.11 5.96 6.55
C LYS A 49 -22.97 5.25 5.82
N TRP A 50 -22.80 3.94 6.03
CA TRP A 50 -21.84 3.13 5.29
C TRP A 50 -22.13 3.11 3.78
N LEU A 51 -23.39 2.93 3.36
CA LEU A 51 -23.80 2.99 1.96
C LEU A 51 -23.43 4.32 1.32
N SER A 52 -23.68 5.42 2.02
CA SER A 52 -23.35 6.77 1.57
C SER A 52 -21.85 6.98 1.45
N TYR A 53 -21.05 6.50 2.42
CA TYR A 53 -19.60 6.50 2.38
C TYR A 53 -19.05 5.67 1.22
N SER A 54 -19.58 4.46 1.02
CA SER A 54 -19.22 3.58 -0.10
C SER A 54 -19.50 4.25 -1.45
N MET A 55 -20.66 4.92 -1.60
CA MET A 55 -21.02 5.67 -2.80
C MET A 55 -20.06 6.83 -3.04
N ALA A 56 -19.74 7.62 -2.00
CA ALA A 56 -18.82 8.75 -2.11
C ALA A 56 -17.42 8.29 -2.56
N ASN A 57 -16.91 7.20 -1.97
CA ASN A 57 -15.62 6.63 -2.35
C ASN A 57 -15.62 6.04 -3.76
N PHE A 58 -16.70 5.35 -4.17
CA PHE A 58 -16.83 4.84 -5.53
C PHE A 58 -16.81 5.96 -6.56
N LYS A 59 -17.64 7.02 -6.39
CA LYS A 59 -17.66 8.18 -7.29
C LYS A 59 -16.32 8.88 -7.35
N PHE A 60 -15.69 9.08 -6.20
CA PHE A 60 -14.37 9.70 -6.12
C PHE A 60 -13.30 8.84 -6.81
N GLY A 61 -13.28 7.53 -6.57
CA GLY A 61 -12.38 6.60 -7.23
C GLY A 61 -12.54 6.61 -8.75
N LEU A 62 -13.79 6.60 -9.23
CA LEU A 62 -14.09 6.69 -10.65
C LEU A 62 -13.53 7.97 -11.29
N VAL A 63 -13.78 9.13 -10.68
CA VAL A 63 -13.28 10.42 -11.20
C VAL A 63 -11.76 10.48 -11.15
N SER A 64 -11.15 10.12 -10.02
CA SER A 64 -9.70 10.20 -9.87
C SER A 64 -8.96 9.25 -10.80
N ASN A 65 -9.47 8.02 -10.98
CA ASN A 65 -8.86 7.05 -11.90
C ASN A 65 -9.01 7.50 -13.36
N THR A 66 -10.20 7.97 -13.75
CA THR A 66 -10.43 8.51 -15.11
C THR A 66 -9.51 9.68 -15.41
N VAL A 67 -9.39 10.66 -14.50
CA VAL A 67 -8.52 11.82 -14.69
C VAL A 67 -7.06 11.41 -14.76
N SER A 68 -6.59 10.54 -13.87
CA SER A 68 -5.19 10.07 -13.88
C SER A 68 -4.85 9.32 -15.17
N THR A 69 -5.73 8.42 -15.61
CA THR A 69 -5.57 7.69 -16.89
C THR A 69 -5.52 8.65 -18.08
N PHE A 70 -6.46 9.60 -18.12
CA PHE A 70 -6.53 10.59 -19.20
C PHE A 70 -5.28 11.46 -19.26
N ILE A 71 -4.77 11.92 -18.10
CA ILE A 71 -3.53 12.69 -18.04
C ILE A 71 -2.35 11.87 -18.56
N MET A 72 -2.20 10.60 -18.15
CA MET A 72 -1.12 9.74 -18.65
C MET A 72 -1.22 9.57 -20.17
N LEU A 73 -2.41 9.33 -20.71
CA LEU A 73 -2.63 9.26 -22.16
C LEU A 73 -2.23 10.56 -22.85
N LEU A 74 -2.60 11.72 -22.31
CA LEU A 74 -2.21 13.02 -22.88
C LEU A 74 -0.69 13.22 -22.85
N LEU A 75 -0.01 12.90 -21.75
CA LEU A 75 1.46 13.01 -21.65
C LEU A 75 2.17 12.17 -22.72
N LEU A 76 1.66 10.97 -22.98
CA LEU A 76 2.22 10.06 -23.98
C LEU A 76 1.88 10.53 -25.42
N VAL A 77 0.62 10.84 -25.70
CA VAL A 77 0.15 11.20 -27.06
C VAL A 77 0.73 12.51 -27.56
N PHE A 78 0.84 13.51 -26.69
CA PHE A 78 1.40 14.82 -27.05
C PHE A 78 2.92 14.88 -26.96
N GLY A 79 3.60 13.75 -26.68
CA GLY A 79 5.05 13.69 -26.67
C GLY A 79 5.69 14.55 -25.57
N VAL A 80 4.98 14.76 -24.45
CA VAL A 80 5.46 15.61 -23.34
C VAL A 80 6.78 15.07 -22.77
N PHE A 81 6.97 13.76 -22.78
CA PHE A 81 8.22 13.15 -22.31
C PHE A 81 9.42 13.53 -23.18
N GLY A 82 9.28 13.57 -24.51
CA GLY A 82 10.33 14.07 -25.41
C GLY A 82 10.64 15.55 -25.18
N SER A 83 9.62 16.37 -24.90
CA SER A 83 9.82 17.79 -24.55
C SER A 83 10.56 17.96 -23.23
N ILE A 84 10.24 17.16 -22.20
CA ILE A 84 10.96 17.17 -20.92
C ILE A 84 12.41 16.74 -21.11
N GLU A 85 12.68 15.71 -21.94
CA GLU A 85 14.04 15.27 -22.27
C GLU A 85 14.82 16.39 -22.95
N SER A 86 14.23 17.06 -23.96
CA SER A 86 14.89 18.18 -24.66
C SER A 86 15.27 19.31 -23.69
N ILE A 87 14.34 19.73 -22.82
CA ILE A 87 14.60 20.77 -21.81
C ILE A 87 15.71 20.33 -20.83
N ALA A 88 15.71 19.08 -20.39
CA ALA A 88 16.76 18.56 -19.50
C ALA A 88 18.13 18.54 -20.18
N ASN A 89 18.17 18.19 -21.47
CA ASN A 89 19.42 18.19 -22.28
C ASN A 89 19.98 19.60 -22.49
N ASP A 90 19.10 20.60 -22.65
CA ASP A 90 19.52 22.00 -22.78
C ASP A 90 20.08 22.60 -21.47
N LEU A 91 19.58 22.10 -20.32
CA LEU A 91 20.00 22.60 -19.01
C LEU A 91 21.33 22.04 -18.51
N THR A 92 21.75 20.85 -18.95
CA THR A 92 22.96 20.20 -18.45
C THR A 92 23.48 19.14 -19.42
N SER A 93 24.79 18.94 -19.43
CA SER A 93 25.44 17.84 -20.16
C SER A 93 25.59 16.55 -19.34
N SER A 94 25.26 16.58 -18.02
CA SER A 94 25.32 15.40 -17.15
C SER A 94 24.09 14.51 -17.35
N THR A 95 24.26 13.32 -17.88
CA THR A 95 23.18 12.34 -18.13
C THR A 95 22.46 11.92 -16.85
N LEU A 96 23.15 11.87 -15.71
CA LEU A 96 22.52 11.65 -14.41
C LEU A 96 21.57 12.80 -14.04
N VAL A 97 22.06 14.05 -14.17
CA VAL A 97 21.24 15.22 -13.82
C VAL A 97 20.07 15.36 -14.79
N GLN A 98 20.25 15.07 -16.09
CA GLN A 98 19.17 15.01 -17.09
C GLN A 98 18.08 14.00 -16.66
N THR A 99 18.47 12.79 -16.26
CA THR A 99 17.55 11.75 -15.76
C THR A 99 16.80 12.19 -14.51
N LEU A 100 17.49 12.83 -13.56
CA LEU A 100 16.87 13.33 -12.33
C LEU A 100 15.90 14.50 -12.61
N LEU A 101 16.26 15.44 -13.48
CA LEU A 101 15.39 16.54 -13.90
C LEU A 101 14.14 16.02 -14.62
N PHE A 102 14.33 15.04 -15.50
CA PHE A 102 13.23 14.38 -16.20
C PHE A 102 12.21 13.76 -15.24
N LEU A 103 12.70 12.93 -14.32
CA LEU A 103 11.84 12.29 -13.31
C LEU A 103 11.24 13.30 -12.34
N PHE A 104 12.02 14.29 -11.90
CA PHE A 104 11.51 15.37 -11.04
C PHE A 104 10.36 16.11 -11.72
N SER A 105 10.48 16.46 -13.01
CA SER A 105 9.43 17.16 -13.75
C SER A 105 8.16 16.33 -13.82
N TYR A 106 8.25 15.05 -14.15
CA TYR A 106 7.11 14.14 -14.16
C TYR A 106 6.46 14.00 -12.78
N PHE A 107 7.24 13.69 -11.74
CA PHE A 107 6.72 13.53 -10.39
C PHE A 107 6.17 14.83 -9.81
N PHE A 108 6.75 15.97 -10.13
CA PHE A 108 6.24 17.28 -9.72
C PHE A 108 4.86 17.56 -10.34
N ILE A 109 4.69 17.31 -11.64
CA ILE A 109 3.40 17.43 -12.33
C ILE A 109 2.37 16.54 -11.64
N MET A 110 2.68 15.25 -11.43
CA MET A 110 1.77 14.31 -10.80
C MET A 110 1.46 14.65 -9.33
N PHE A 111 2.45 15.19 -8.61
CA PHE A 111 2.27 15.67 -7.23
C PHE A 111 1.29 16.83 -7.17
N ILE A 112 1.44 17.85 -8.02
CA ILE A 112 0.54 19.01 -8.07
C ILE A 112 -0.88 18.58 -8.42
N ILE A 113 -1.05 17.71 -9.43
CA ILE A 113 -2.35 17.16 -9.82
C ILE A 113 -2.98 16.34 -8.68
N GLY A 114 -2.18 15.62 -7.92
CA GLY A 114 -2.63 14.78 -6.80
C GLY A 114 -3.11 15.56 -5.56
N ILE A 115 -2.67 16.82 -5.38
CA ILE A 115 -3.05 17.63 -4.21
C ILE A 115 -4.57 17.84 -4.11
N PRO A 116 -5.30 18.32 -5.15
CA PRO A 116 -6.74 18.52 -5.09
C PRO A 116 -7.50 17.22 -4.76
N PHE A 117 -7.11 16.09 -5.35
CA PHE A 117 -7.73 14.79 -5.05
C PHE A 117 -7.51 14.38 -3.59
N SER A 118 -6.28 14.50 -3.09
CA SER A 118 -5.98 14.19 -1.69
C SER A 118 -6.74 15.11 -0.73
N TYR A 119 -6.82 16.40 -1.04
CA TYR A 119 -7.57 17.38 -0.26
C TYR A 119 -9.06 17.04 -0.23
N TYR A 120 -9.66 16.77 -1.38
CA TYR A 120 -11.08 16.43 -1.49
C TYR A 120 -11.40 15.15 -0.71
N ARG A 121 -10.58 14.10 -0.83
CA ARG A 121 -10.76 12.85 -0.10
C ARG A 121 -10.77 13.08 1.41
N ILE A 122 -9.79 13.81 1.94
CA ILE A 122 -9.63 14.02 3.39
C ILE A 122 -10.69 15.00 3.92
N PHE A 123 -10.82 16.18 3.32
CA PHE A 123 -11.64 17.29 3.87
C PHE A 123 -13.08 17.32 3.34
N ARG A 124 -13.46 16.43 2.43
CA ARG A 124 -14.85 16.30 1.97
C ARG A 124 -15.42 14.93 2.28
N ILE A 125 -14.71 13.86 1.92
CA ILE A 125 -15.24 12.51 2.15
C ILE A 125 -14.97 12.08 3.59
N GLU A 126 -13.71 11.91 4.02
CA GLU A 126 -13.41 11.40 5.36
C GLU A 126 -13.97 12.30 6.47
N GLU A 127 -14.03 13.63 6.25
CA GLU A 127 -14.60 14.57 7.20
C GLU A 127 -16.12 14.45 7.32
N ALA A 128 -16.83 14.33 6.20
CA ALA A 128 -18.28 14.18 6.19
C ALA A 128 -18.77 12.92 6.92
N PHE A 129 -17.94 11.88 6.97
CA PHE A 129 -18.25 10.62 7.66
C PHE A 129 -17.63 10.51 9.07
N GLY A 130 -16.90 11.53 9.52
CA GLY A 130 -16.35 11.61 10.87
C GLY A 130 -15.00 10.92 11.05
N PHE A 131 -14.33 10.49 9.98
CA PHE A 131 -13.02 9.84 10.03
C PHE A 131 -11.84 10.80 10.04
N ASN A 132 -12.01 12.02 9.46
CA ASN A 132 -10.93 12.99 9.38
C ASN A 132 -10.68 13.67 10.73
N LYS A 133 -9.42 13.71 11.14
CA LYS A 133 -8.89 14.53 12.24
C LYS A 133 -7.70 15.38 11.78
N VAL A 134 -7.34 15.31 10.50
CA VAL A 134 -6.22 16.08 9.93
C VAL A 134 -6.60 17.55 9.84
N THR A 135 -5.79 18.43 10.42
CA THR A 135 -5.91 19.87 10.19
C THR A 135 -5.31 20.26 8.84
N LYS A 136 -5.75 21.39 8.26
CA LYS A 136 -5.16 21.91 7.00
C LYS A 136 -3.65 22.13 7.12
N LYS A 137 -3.17 22.61 8.28
CA LYS A 137 -1.73 22.79 8.56
C LYS A 137 -1.00 21.46 8.53
N LEU A 138 -1.54 20.42 9.19
CA LEU A 138 -0.95 19.08 9.20
C LEU A 138 -0.92 18.48 7.79
N PHE A 139 -2.01 18.63 7.01
CA PHE A 139 -2.06 18.19 5.62
C PHE A 139 -0.93 18.78 4.78
N VAL A 140 -0.75 20.10 4.81
CA VAL A 140 0.32 20.79 4.07
C VAL A 140 1.70 20.32 4.54
N THR A 141 1.91 20.26 5.86
CA THR A 141 3.19 19.80 6.42
C THR A 141 3.51 18.36 6.01
N ASP A 142 2.53 17.44 6.06
CA ASP A 142 2.72 16.05 5.65
C ASP A 142 2.98 15.94 4.15
N LYS A 143 2.31 16.76 3.30
CA LYS A 143 2.58 16.81 1.86
C LYS A 143 4.00 17.29 1.55
N ILE A 144 4.47 18.34 2.21
CA ILE A 144 5.83 18.88 2.03
C ILE A 144 6.86 17.83 2.50
N LYS A 145 6.69 17.23 3.68
CA LYS A 145 7.57 16.16 4.17
C LYS A 145 7.63 14.98 3.21
N SER A 146 6.47 14.51 2.75
CA SER A 146 6.36 13.41 1.81
C SER A 146 7.09 13.72 0.50
N PHE A 147 6.91 14.93 -0.05
CA PHE A 147 7.56 15.37 -1.28
C PHE A 147 9.08 15.40 -1.13
N ILE A 148 9.60 16.02 -0.04
CA ILE A 148 11.04 16.08 0.25
C ILE A 148 11.62 14.67 0.39
N LEU A 149 10.95 13.78 1.14
CA LEU A 149 11.39 12.39 1.30
C LEU A 149 11.41 11.62 -0.02
N THR A 150 10.40 11.83 -0.87
CA THR A 150 10.35 11.22 -2.21
C THR A 150 11.55 11.66 -3.07
N ILE A 151 11.89 12.95 -3.05
CA ILE A 151 13.05 13.46 -3.78
C ILE A 151 14.36 12.90 -3.21
N LEU A 152 14.54 12.92 -1.89
CA LEU A 152 15.79 12.49 -1.27
C LEU A 152 16.00 10.98 -1.42
N PHE A 153 15.04 10.17 -1.01
CA PHE A 153 15.17 8.71 -1.07
C PHE A 153 14.97 8.17 -2.48
N GLY A 154 13.92 8.63 -3.18
CA GLY A 154 13.64 8.22 -4.55
C GLY A 154 14.76 8.66 -5.50
N GLY A 155 15.16 9.92 -5.42
CA GLY A 155 16.29 10.45 -6.21
C GLY A 155 17.61 9.74 -5.90
N GLY A 156 17.86 9.42 -4.62
CA GLY A 156 19.06 8.64 -4.22
C GLY A 156 19.06 7.22 -4.80
N ILE A 157 17.94 6.51 -4.73
CA ILE A 157 17.80 5.16 -5.31
C ILE A 157 17.94 5.21 -6.84
N VAL A 158 17.27 6.15 -7.49
CA VAL A 158 17.39 6.34 -8.96
C VAL A 158 18.82 6.65 -9.35
N SER A 159 19.51 7.54 -8.63
CA SER A 159 20.91 7.87 -8.89
C SER A 159 21.82 6.65 -8.79
N LEU A 160 21.63 5.83 -7.76
CA LEU A 160 22.39 4.60 -7.57
C LEU A 160 22.16 3.61 -8.71
N LEU A 161 20.90 3.38 -9.07
CA LEU A 161 20.54 2.48 -10.18
C LEU A 161 21.04 3.00 -11.52
N PHE A 162 20.99 4.32 -11.74
CA PHE A 162 21.52 4.95 -12.95
C PHE A 162 23.03 4.79 -13.07
N VAL A 163 23.78 5.04 -12.00
CA VAL A 163 25.24 4.86 -12.00
C VAL A 163 25.62 3.40 -12.30
N ILE A 164 24.89 2.44 -11.73
CA ILE A 164 25.09 1.02 -12.04
C ILE A 164 24.73 0.72 -13.50
N PHE A 165 23.65 1.32 -14.03
CA PHE A 165 23.28 1.16 -15.42
C PHE A 165 24.39 1.69 -16.35
N GLU A 166 24.88 2.91 -16.14
CA GLU A 166 25.96 3.49 -16.95
C GLU A 166 27.25 2.66 -16.89
N ALA A 167 27.60 2.14 -15.71
CA ALA A 167 28.79 1.31 -15.54
C ALA A 167 28.67 -0.07 -16.22
N LEU A 168 27.45 -0.62 -16.31
CA LEU A 168 27.22 -2.00 -16.74
C LEU A 168 26.38 -2.11 -18.02
N LYS A 169 26.02 -1.01 -18.68
CA LYS A 169 25.14 -0.97 -19.87
C LYS A 169 25.61 -1.81 -21.05
N ASN A 170 26.91 -2.10 -21.15
CA ASN A 170 27.47 -2.97 -22.18
C ASN A 170 27.07 -4.45 -22.00
N ASN A 171 26.62 -4.85 -20.81
CA ASN A 171 26.09 -6.17 -20.53
C ASN A 171 24.84 -6.05 -19.65
N ILE A 172 23.68 -6.09 -20.30
CA ILE A 172 22.39 -5.90 -19.64
C ILE A 172 22.14 -6.92 -18.51
N TRP A 173 22.65 -8.15 -18.63
CA TRP A 173 22.49 -9.18 -17.61
C TRP A 173 23.24 -8.84 -16.31
N THR A 174 24.44 -8.25 -16.46
CA THR A 174 25.21 -7.77 -15.30
C THR A 174 24.51 -6.58 -14.63
N PHE A 175 23.91 -5.68 -15.43
CA PHE A 175 23.07 -4.61 -14.89
C PHE A 175 21.84 -5.18 -14.14
N ILE A 176 21.11 -6.11 -14.74
CA ILE A 176 19.94 -6.76 -14.12
C ILE A 176 20.32 -7.37 -12.75
N PHE A 177 21.44 -8.10 -12.68
CA PHE A 177 21.92 -8.66 -11.43
C PHE A 177 22.29 -7.57 -10.40
N GLY A 178 23.03 -6.55 -10.81
CA GLY A 178 23.41 -5.42 -9.95
C GLY A 178 22.19 -4.66 -9.42
N ALA A 179 21.22 -4.34 -10.29
CA ALA A 179 19.97 -3.69 -9.92
C ALA A 179 19.14 -4.53 -8.94
N TYR A 180 19.05 -5.85 -9.18
CA TYR A 180 18.39 -6.80 -8.28
C TYR A 180 18.98 -6.75 -6.86
N VAL A 181 20.31 -6.85 -6.76
CA VAL A 181 21.01 -6.79 -5.46
C VAL A 181 20.75 -5.46 -4.76
N VAL A 182 20.86 -4.33 -5.49
CA VAL A 182 20.64 -3.00 -4.91
C VAL A 182 19.21 -2.82 -4.43
N ILE A 183 18.21 -3.18 -5.23
CA ILE A 183 16.81 -3.05 -4.84
C ILE A 183 16.50 -3.94 -3.63
N PHE A 184 17.06 -5.16 -3.59
CA PHE A 184 16.93 -6.03 -2.43
C PHE A 184 17.52 -5.42 -1.16
N VAL A 185 18.75 -4.87 -1.22
CA VAL A 185 19.41 -4.23 -0.07
C VAL A 185 18.63 -3.00 0.40
N VAL A 186 18.13 -2.18 -0.53
CA VAL A 186 17.27 -1.02 -0.22
C VAL A 186 15.97 -1.49 0.45
N MET A 187 15.30 -2.49 -0.11
CA MET A 187 14.08 -3.05 0.47
C MET A 187 14.32 -3.59 1.88
N LEU A 188 15.41 -4.33 2.09
CA LEU A 188 15.78 -4.83 3.41
C LEU A 188 16.06 -3.67 4.38
N GLY A 189 16.76 -2.63 3.92
CA GLY A 189 16.99 -1.42 4.71
C GLY A 189 15.69 -0.73 5.12
N LEU A 190 14.76 -0.51 4.17
CA LEU A 190 13.46 0.09 4.46
C LEU A 190 12.64 -0.76 5.45
N PHE A 191 12.69 -2.08 5.32
CA PHE A 191 12.06 -3.01 6.25
C PHE A 191 12.66 -2.90 7.66
N LEU A 192 13.98 -2.90 7.78
CA LEU A 192 14.69 -2.82 9.07
C LEU A 192 14.47 -1.46 9.78
N PHE A 193 14.41 -0.39 9.01
CA PHE A 193 14.28 0.99 9.50
C PHE A 193 12.83 1.52 9.47
N ASN A 194 11.83 0.66 9.24
CA ASN A 194 10.42 1.07 9.17
C ASN A 194 9.99 1.89 10.41
N GLY A 195 10.43 1.51 11.62
CA GLY A 195 10.15 2.26 12.84
C GLY A 195 10.64 3.72 12.83
N LEU A 196 11.68 4.04 12.06
CA LEU A 196 12.15 5.42 11.89
C LEU A 196 11.12 6.25 11.09
N PHE A 197 10.58 5.69 10.01
CA PHE A 197 9.55 6.38 9.20
C PHE A 197 8.26 6.59 9.99
N VAL A 198 7.85 5.60 10.80
CA VAL A 198 6.68 5.77 11.69
C VAL A 198 6.87 6.96 12.61
N ARG A 199 8.04 7.11 13.24
CA ARG A 199 8.37 8.22 14.17
C ARG A 199 8.47 9.58 13.48
N LEU A 200 8.79 9.61 12.20
CA LEU A 200 8.87 10.87 11.44
C LEU A 200 7.51 11.55 11.26
N PHE A 201 6.45 10.76 11.17
CA PHE A 201 5.09 11.23 10.95
C PHE A 201 4.21 11.20 12.20
N ASN A 202 4.53 10.37 13.19
CA ASN A 202 3.71 10.13 14.37
C ASN A 202 4.51 10.26 15.65
N LYS A 203 3.86 10.70 16.72
CA LYS A 203 4.44 10.66 18.06
C LYS A 203 4.19 9.28 18.67
N LEU A 204 5.24 8.66 19.18
CA LEU A 204 5.19 7.43 19.95
C LEU A 204 5.49 7.73 21.42
N THR A 205 4.61 7.34 22.32
CA THR A 205 4.80 7.40 23.77
C THR A 205 4.78 5.99 24.33
N LEU A 206 5.52 5.73 25.41
CA LEU A 206 5.45 4.42 26.08
C LEU A 206 4.05 4.24 26.69
N LEU A 207 3.54 2.99 26.62
CA LEU A 207 2.33 2.63 27.34
C LEU A 207 2.59 2.72 28.83
N GLU A 208 1.70 3.39 29.56
CA GLU A 208 1.80 3.54 31.02
C GLU A 208 1.65 2.18 31.73
N GLU A 209 2.24 2.07 32.93
CA GLU A 209 2.08 0.91 33.77
C GLU A 209 0.60 0.73 34.15
N GLY A 210 0.09 -0.50 34.06
CA GLY A 210 -1.31 -0.78 34.35
C GLY A 210 -1.73 -2.19 33.92
N SER A 211 -3.02 -2.49 34.08
CA SER A 211 -3.60 -3.80 33.75
C SER A 211 -3.30 -4.24 32.31
N LEU A 212 -3.52 -3.37 31.36
CA LEU A 212 -3.29 -3.67 29.93
C LEU A 212 -1.84 -4.06 29.65
N LYS A 213 -0.86 -3.28 30.16
CA LYS A 213 0.54 -3.58 29.98
C LYS A 213 0.94 -4.93 30.59
N THR A 214 0.51 -5.18 31.82
CA THR A 214 0.76 -6.45 32.52
C THR A 214 0.20 -7.65 31.74
N LYS A 215 -1.02 -7.52 31.20
CA LYS A 215 -1.66 -8.57 30.41
C LYS A 215 -0.95 -8.80 29.07
N ILE A 216 -0.47 -7.73 28.40
CA ILE A 216 0.30 -7.84 27.16
C ILE A 216 1.63 -8.57 27.42
N ASP A 217 2.35 -8.19 28.46
CA ASP A 217 3.63 -8.81 28.84
C ASP A 217 3.43 -10.29 29.18
N ALA A 218 2.38 -10.63 29.92
CA ALA A 218 2.02 -12.01 30.25
C ALA A 218 1.67 -12.84 29.01
N LEU A 219 0.87 -12.29 28.07
CA LEU A 219 0.53 -12.95 26.82
C LEU A 219 1.75 -13.21 25.97
N ALA A 220 2.60 -12.21 25.77
CA ALA A 220 3.82 -12.34 24.98
C ALA A 220 4.78 -13.37 25.57
N SER A 221 5.01 -13.32 26.89
CA SER A 221 5.85 -14.29 27.60
C SER A 221 5.33 -15.72 27.46
N LYS A 222 4.01 -15.93 27.62
CA LYS A 222 3.34 -17.23 27.39
C LYS A 222 3.58 -17.77 25.97
N LEU A 223 3.68 -16.90 24.99
CA LEU A 223 3.90 -17.22 23.59
C LEU A 223 5.38 -17.30 23.19
N GLY A 224 6.30 -17.11 24.14
CA GLY A 224 7.74 -17.17 23.93
C GLY A 224 8.34 -15.95 23.23
N PHE A 225 7.67 -14.80 23.32
CA PHE A 225 8.16 -13.52 22.84
C PHE A 225 8.58 -12.59 23.97
N GLU A 226 9.61 -11.82 23.73
CA GLU A 226 10.02 -10.72 24.58
C GLU A 226 9.53 -9.41 23.98
N VAL A 227 8.59 -8.74 24.66
CA VAL A 227 8.13 -7.40 24.27
C VAL A 227 9.08 -6.38 24.90
N LYS A 228 9.94 -5.82 24.07
CA LYS A 228 10.94 -4.85 24.52
C LYS A 228 10.32 -3.52 24.93
N ARG A 229 9.32 -3.07 24.17
CA ARG A 229 8.60 -1.81 24.41
C ARG A 229 7.20 -1.88 23.82
N ILE A 230 6.26 -1.28 24.52
CA ILE A 230 4.89 -1.08 24.05
C ILE A 230 4.69 0.42 23.85
N TYR A 231 4.41 0.83 22.64
CA TYR A 231 4.17 2.22 22.29
C TYR A 231 2.69 2.49 22.02
N VAL A 232 2.25 3.67 22.42
CA VAL A 232 1.00 4.26 21.99
C VAL A 232 1.31 5.31 20.93
N MET A 233 0.70 5.18 19.76
CA MET A 233 0.84 6.12 18.65
C MET A 233 -0.35 7.07 18.60
N ASP A 234 -0.10 8.35 18.37
CA ASP A 234 -1.10 9.42 18.25
C ASP A 234 -1.91 9.34 16.93
N GLY A 235 -2.50 8.17 16.66
CA GLY A 235 -3.32 7.90 15.48
C GLY A 235 -4.55 8.80 15.39
N SER A 236 -5.15 9.13 16.54
CA SER A 236 -6.30 10.04 16.66
C SER A 236 -6.07 11.44 16.09
N LYS A 237 -4.81 11.86 15.92
CA LYS A 237 -4.44 13.11 15.27
C LYS A 237 -4.78 13.14 13.77
N ARG A 238 -4.96 11.98 13.15
CA ARG A 238 -5.22 11.85 11.72
C ARG A 238 -6.54 11.19 11.39
N SER A 239 -6.91 10.16 12.15
CA SER A 239 -8.11 9.38 11.87
C SER A 239 -8.70 8.79 13.14
N THR A 240 -9.99 8.48 13.09
CA THR A 240 -10.68 7.74 14.16
C THR A 240 -10.57 6.23 13.98
N LYS A 241 -10.00 5.75 12.87
CA LYS A 241 -9.88 4.32 12.54
C LYS A 241 -8.92 3.61 13.49
N LEU A 242 -9.22 2.34 13.78
CA LEU A 242 -8.47 1.51 14.71
C LEU A 242 -7.36 0.76 14.00
N ASN A 243 -6.19 0.65 14.65
CA ASN A 243 -5.11 -0.20 14.18
C ASN A 243 -4.12 -0.55 15.31
N ALA A 244 -3.34 -1.63 15.09
CA ALA A 244 -2.16 -2.00 15.87
C ALA A 244 -1.19 -2.75 14.95
N PHE A 245 0.10 -2.77 15.30
CA PHE A 245 1.08 -3.56 14.57
C PHE A 245 2.31 -3.87 15.44
N PHE A 246 3.04 -4.91 15.06
CA PHE A 246 4.35 -5.23 15.63
C PHE A 246 5.47 -4.68 14.74
N SER A 247 6.53 -4.22 15.40
CA SER A 247 7.82 -3.88 14.79
C SER A 247 8.93 -4.73 15.41
N GLY A 248 10.07 -4.86 14.71
CA GLY A 248 11.22 -5.65 15.17
C GLY A 248 11.31 -7.05 14.58
N LEU A 249 12.52 -7.63 14.66
CA LEU A 249 12.85 -8.93 14.09
C LEU A 249 13.02 -10.01 15.19
N GLY A 250 12.77 -11.25 14.81
CA GLY A 250 12.98 -12.41 15.68
C GLY A 250 12.03 -12.43 16.88
N LYS A 251 12.56 -12.82 18.03
CA LYS A 251 11.79 -12.97 19.28
C LYS A 251 11.58 -11.65 20.02
N THR A 252 12.39 -10.64 19.76
CA THR A 252 12.29 -9.31 20.41
C THR A 252 11.38 -8.42 19.57
N LYS A 253 10.27 -7.98 20.14
CA LYS A 253 9.23 -7.20 19.49
C LYS A 253 9.02 -5.85 20.16
N GLU A 254 8.69 -4.86 19.34
CA GLU A 254 8.06 -3.61 19.79
C GLU A 254 6.59 -3.64 19.33
N VAL A 255 5.68 -3.35 20.24
CA VAL A 255 4.24 -3.25 19.98
C VAL A 255 3.89 -1.80 19.78
N VAL A 256 3.10 -1.50 18.76
CA VAL A 256 2.57 -0.16 18.53
C VAL A 256 1.04 -0.24 18.50
N LEU A 257 0.39 0.33 19.50
CA LEU A 257 -1.05 0.44 19.61
C LEU A 257 -1.46 1.86 19.20
N PHE A 258 -2.52 1.99 18.39
CA PHE A 258 -3.10 3.31 18.17
C PHE A 258 -3.90 3.72 19.42
N ASP A 259 -3.81 4.99 19.80
CA ASP A 259 -4.59 5.56 20.89
C ASP A 259 -6.12 5.37 20.66
N THR A 260 -6.57 5.40 19.41
CA THR A 260 -7.96 5.10 19.02
C THR A 260 -8.36 3.66 19.31
N LEU A 261 -7.47 2.68 19.18
CA LEU A 261 -7.74 1.28 19.53
C LEU A 261 -7.92 1.12 21.03
N ILE A 262 -7.03 1.73 21.82
CA ILE A 262 -7.10 1.67 23.29
C ILE A 262 -8.39 2.31 23.82
N GLN A 263 -8.84 3.40 23.19
CA GLN A 263 -10.05 4.12 23.62
C GLN A 263 -11.36 3.38 23.30
N LYS A 264 -11.38 2.59 22.24
CA LYS A 264 -12.62 1.99 21.71
C LYS A 264 -12.72 0.47 21.86
N SER A 265 -11.68 -0.18 22.38
CA SER A 265 -11.64 -1.63 22.55
C SER A 265 -11.43 -2.01 24.02
N SER A 266 -12.02 -3.11 24.44
CA SER A 266 -11.72 -3.70 25.75
C SER A 266 -10.32 -4.29 25.76
N GLU A 267 -9.73 -4.50 26.96
CA GLU A 267 -8.42 -5.13 27.09
C GLU A 267 -8.39 -6.52 26.42
N ASP A 268 -9.45 -7.31 26.54
CA ASP A 268 -9.53 -8.65 25.93
C ASP A 268 -9.55 -8.58 24.39
N GLN A 269 -10.20 -7.58 23.80
CA GLN A 269 -10.17 -7.33 22.37
C GLN A 269 -8.78 -6.90 21.91
N ILE A 270 -8.10 -6.04 22.66
CA ILE A 270 -6.72 -5.62 22.36
C ILE A 270 -5.78 -6.82 22.44
N LEU A 271 -5.94 -7.69 23.46
CA LEU A 271 -5.14 -8.90 23.59
C LEU A 271 -5.39 -9.88 22.44
N ALA A 272 -6.63 -10.01 21.96
CA ALA A 272 -6.95 -10.84 20.80
C ALA A 272 -6.29 -10.31 19.53
N VAL A 273 -6.32 -9.00 19.29
CA VAL A 273 -5.59 -8.35 18.16
C VAL A 273 -4.09 -8.60 18.29
N LEU A 274 -3.51 -8.44 19.48
CA LEU A 274 -2.07 -8.67 19.68
C LEU A 274 -1.68 -10.15 19.54
N ALA A 275 -2.53 -11.08 19.99
CA ALA A 275 -2.32 -12.51 19.78
C ALA A 275 -2.36 -12.87 18.28
N HIS A 276 -3.24 -12.24 17.49
CA HIS A 276 -3.29 -12.38 16.05
C HIS A 276 -1.97 -11.92 15.40
N GLU A 277 -1.48 -10.75 15.78
CA GLU A 277 -0.19 -10.23 15.29
C GLU A 277 1.00 -11.14 15.68
N LEU A 278 1.01 -11.68 16.92
CA LEU A 278 2.01 -12.66 17.35
C LEU A 278 1.87 -13.99 16.59
N GLY A 279 0.68 -14.32 16.12
CA GLY A 279 0.41 -15.45 15.24
C GLY A 279 1.21 -15.34 13.94
N HIS A 280 1.17 -14.18 13.28
CA HIS A 280 2.01 -13.92 12.09
C HIS A 280 3.50 -14.10 12.35
N ALA A 281 3.97 -13.61 13.52
CA ALA A 281 5.36 -13.77 13.92
C ALA A 281 5.73 -15.25 14.16
N THR A 282 4.86 -16.01 14.84
CA THR A 282 5.03 -17.44 15.11
C THR A 282 5.09 -18.25 13.80
N HIS A 283 4.22 -17.96 12.86
CA HIS A 283 4.16 -18.61 11.55
C HIS A 283 5.23 -18.13 10.57
N LYS A 284 6.08 -17.17 10.98
CA LYS A 284 7.15 -16.57 10.14
C LYS A 284 6.60 -15.94 8.85
N ASP A 285 5.39 -15.37 8.89
CA ASP A 285 4.74 -14.86 7.69
C ASP A 285 5.52 -13.71 7.06
N THR A 286 6.14 -12.85 7.88
CA THR A 286 7.07 -11.81 7.41
C THR A 286 8.22 -12.37 6.57
N LEU A 287 8.82 -13.49 6.97
CA LEU A 287 9.90 -14.13 6.21
C LEU A 287 9.39 -14.68 4.87
N LYS A 288 8.21 -15.30 4.87
CA LYS A 288 7.57 -15.81 3.63
C LYS A 288 7.27 -14.66 2.67
N MET A 289 6.76 -13.53 3.18
CA MET A 289 6.53 -12.33 2.40
C MET A 289 7.84 -11.75 1.83
N LEU A 290 8.93 -11.74 2.59
CA LEU A 290 10.24 -11.30 2.10
C LEU A 290 10.75 -12.19 0.97
N ILE A 291 10.61 -13.52 1.10
CA ILE A 291 10.98 -14.47 0.03
C ILE A 291 10.14 -14.23 -1.22
N GLN A 292 8.82 -14.07 -1.06
CA GLN A 292 7.94 -13.74 -2.19
C GLN A 292 8.37 -12.43 -2.87
N GLN A 293 8.72 -11.42 -2.09
CA GLN A 293 9.17 -10.12 -2.62
C GLN A 293 10.46 -10.24 -3.45
N LEU A 294 11.36 -11.17 -3.12
CA LEU A 294 12.54 -11.45 -3.95
C LEU A 294 12.17 -11.89 -5.37
N PHE A 295 11.18 -12.78 -5.52
CA PHE A 295 10.71 -13.20 -6.83
C PHE A 295 10.07 -12.03 -7.61
N ILE A 296 9.29 -11.20 -6.93
CA ILE A 296 8.64 -10.03 -7.53
C ILE A 296 9.70 -9.02 -8.02
N ILE A 297 10.71 -8.72 -7.20
CA ILE A 297 11.84 -7.85 -7.60
C ILE A 297 12.53 -8.42 -8.84
N GLY A 298 12.74 -9.75 -8.90
CA GLY A 298 13.32 -10.41 -10.06
C GLY A 298 12.53 -10.12 -11.35
N ILE A 299 11.21 -10.25 -11.31
CA ILE A 299 10.32 -9.94 -12.45
C ILE A 299 10.45 -8.45 -12.85
N TYR A 300 10.47 -7.55 -11.89
CA TYR A 300 10.54 -6.11 -12.13
C TYR A 300 11.87 -5.69 -12.77
N VAL A 301 12.98 -6.24 -12.27
CA VAL A 301 14.30 -5.91 -12.81
C VAL A 301 14.52 -6.54 -14.19
N LEU A 302 13.99 -7.74 -14.44
CA LEU A 302 13.98 -8.35 -15.78
C LEU A 302 13.20 -7.48 -16.77
N LEU A 303 12.02 -6.99 -16.38
CA LEU A 303 11.23 -6.08 -17.21
C LEU A 303 11.96 -4.76 -17.47
N LEU A 304 12.59 -4.17 -16.43
CA LEU A 304 13.41 -2.97 -16.59
C LEU A 304 14.56 -3.21 -17.59
N GLY A 305 15.25 -4.33 -17.47
CA GLY A 305 16.30 -4.74 -18.40
C GLY A 305 15.79 -4.87 -19.84
N PHE A 306 14.60 -5.46 -20.03
CA PHE A 306 13.96 -5.55 -21.35
C PHE A 306 13.65 -4.16 -21.92
N ILE A 307 13.06 -3.26 -21.15
CA ILE A 307 12.74 -1.91 -21.59
C ILE A 307 14.02 -1.15 -21.96
N LEU A 308 15.08 -1.24 -21.15
CA LEU A 308 16.37 -0.60 -21.41
C LEU A 308 17.16 -1.21 -22.57
N SER A 309 16.75 -2.39 -23.06
CA SER A 309 17.37 -3.03 -24.25
C SER A 309 16.59 -2.75 -25.53
N THR A 310 15.42 -2.11 -25.45
CA THR A 310 14.50 -1.93 -26.60
C THR A 310 14.35 -0.44 -26.91
N VAL A 311 15.21 0.08 -27.81
CA VAL A 311 15.22 1.51 -28.17
C VAL A 311 13.89 1.99 -28.74
N GLU A 312 13.16 1.13 -29.44
CA GLU A 312 11.87 1.43 -30.04
C GLU A 312 10.79 1.77 -29.00
N LEU A 313 10.89 1.24 -27.80
CA LEU A 313 10.01 1.61 -26.68
C LEU A 313 10.18 3.08 -26.26
N HIS A 314 11.35 3.66 -26.46
CA HIS A 314 11.66 5.05 -26.13
C HIS A 314 11.33 5.98 -27.31
N THR A 315 11.85 5.66 -28.49
CA THR A 315 11.66 6.48 -29.70
C THR A 315 10.20 6.56 -30.13
N SER A 316 9.37 5.57 -29.80
CA SER A 316 7.91 5.59 -30.01
C SER A 316 7.23 6.76 -29.30
N PHE A 317 7.83 7.30 -28.25
CA PHE A 317 7.31 8.41 -27.44
C PHE A 317 8.14 9.69 -27.58
N ASN A 318 8.77 9.87 -28.74
CA ASN A 318 9.55 11.06 -29.12
C ASN A 318 10.81 11.31 -28.26
N LEU A 319 11.38 10.27 -27.62
CA LEU A 319 12.66 10.38 -26.98
C LEU A 319 13.79 10.14 -28.02
N SER A 320 14.95 10.73 -27.77
CA SER A 320 16.11 10.67 -28.68
C SER A 320 16.76 9.27 -28.73
N GLY A 321 16.52 8.44 -27.73
CA GLY A 321 17.08 7.10 -27.58
C GLY A 321 16.67 6.46 -26.27
N ILE A 322 17.46 5.50 -25.78
CA ILE A 322 17.21 4.87 -24.49
C ILE A 322 17.36 5.91 -23.38
N HIS A 323 16.28 6.15 -22.65
CA HIS A 323 16.25 7.11 -21.54
C HIS A 323 15.89 6.40 -20.24
N PHE A 324 16.81 6.34 -19.26
CA PHE A 324 16.65 5.58 -18.01
C PHE A 324 15.43 6.02 -17.20
N GLY A 325 15.21 7.33 -17.07
CA GLY A 325 14.04 7.87 -16.35
C GLY A 325 12.72 7.50 -17.01
N PHE A 326 12.64 7.52 -18.34
CA PHE A 326 11.43 7.09 -19.05
C PHE A 326 11.21 5.58 -18.93
N ALA A 327 12.27 4.76 -18.92
CA ALA A 327 12.17 3.33 -18.69
C ALA A 327 11.48 3.00 -17.36
N LEU A 328 11.78 3.76 -16.28
CA LEU A 328 11.12 3.60 -15.00
C LEU A 328 9.64 3.96 -15.05
N ILE A 329 9.25 5.01 -15.78
CA ILE A 329 7.84 5.38 -15.97
C ILE A 329 7.11 4.31 -16.80
N LEU A 330 7.70 3.91 -17.93
CA LEU A 330 7.13 2.90 -18.82
C LEU A 330 6.97 1.54 -18.12
N MET A 331 7.94 1.20 -17.26
CA MET A 331 7.88 0.00 -16.43
C MET A 331 6.62 -0.02 -15.57
N THR A 332 6.21 1.10 -14.96
CA THR A 332 4.99 1.13 -14.13
C THR A 332 3.72 0.85 -14.93
N ILE A 333 3.69 1.26 -16.20
CA ILE A 333 2.57 1.01 -17.10
C ILE A 333 2.52 -0.48 -17.50
N ILE A 334 3.65 -1.03 -17.92
CA ILE A 334 3.73 -2.43 -18.39
C ILE A 334 3.56 -3.41 -17.22
N LEU A 335 3.97 -3.03 -16.00
CA LEU A 335 3.77 -3.85 -14.80
C LEU A 335 2.30 -3.98 -14.40
N SER A 336 1.44 -3.04 -14.73
CA SER A 336 0.04 -3.02 -14.23
C SER A 336 -0.72 -4.36 -14.40
N PRO A 337 -0.75 -5.02 -15.57
CA PRO A 337 -1.37 -6.34 -15.69
C PRO A 337 -0.59 -7.45 -14.96
N ILE A 338 0.74 -7.36 -14.92
CA ILE A 338 1.59 -8.33 -14.21
C ILE A 338 1.31 -8.23 -12.70
N ASP A 339 1.21 -7.02 -12.16
CA ASP A 339 0.87 -6.76 -10.76
C ASP A 339 -0.51 -7.26 -10.39
N THR A 340 -1.47 -7.21 -11.32
CA THR A 340 -2.79 -7.79 -11.12
C THR A 340 -2.69 -9.32 -10.90
N VAL A 341 -1.90 -10.02 -11.71
CA VAL A 341 -1.68 -11.47 -11.58
C VAL A 341 -0.90 -11.79 -10.30
N ILE A 342 0.19 -11.06 -10.05
CA ILE A 342 0.97 -11.19 -8.80
C ILE A 342 0.07 -10.94 -7.59
N GLY A 343 -0.79 -9.91 -7.66
CA GLY A 343 -1.74 -9.54 -6.61
C GLY A 343 -2.71 -10.66 -6.26
N ILE A 344 -3.23 -11.41 -7.25
CA ILE A 344 -4.12 -12.56 -6.99
C ILE A 344 -3.41 -13.59 -6.10
N VAL A 345 -2.16 -13.96 -6.45
CA VAL A 345 -1.38 -14.96 -5.70
C VAL A 345 -1.00 -14.41 -4.32
N SER A 346 -0.50 -13.17 -4.26
CA SER A 346 -0.08 -12.53 -3.02
C SER A 346 -1.22 -12.37 -2.04
N ASN A 347 -2.38 -11.90 -2.51
CA ASN A 347 -3.58 -11.72 -1.70
C ASN A 347 -4.15 -13.07 -1.23
N TYR A 348 -4.11 -14.10 -2.07
CA TYR A 348 -4.51 -15.44 -1.65
C TYR A 348 -3.64 -15.96 -0.50
N LEU A 349 -2.31 -15.88 -0.63
CA LEU A 349 -1.38 -16.29 0.42
C LEU A 349 -1.57 -15.48 1.70
N SER A 350 -1.76 -14.17 1.57
CA SER A 350 -2.05 -13.27 2.70
C SER A 350 -3.32 -13.72 3.45
N ARG A 351 -4.42 -13.98 2.73
CA ARG A 351 -5.67 -14.47 3.35
C ARG A 351 -5.50 -15.82 4.07
N VAL A 352 -4.65 -16.71 3.54
CA VAL A 352 -4.33 -17.98 4.24
C VAL A 352 -3.56 -17.72 5.54
N HIS A 353 -2.65 -16.74 5.56
CA HIS A 353 -1.94 -16.33 6.77
C HIS A 353 -2.89 -15.72 7.81
N GLU A 354 -3.84 -14.90 7.37
CA GLU A 354 -4.86 -14.30 8.24
C GLU A 354 -5.70 -15.34 8.99
N TYR A 355 -6.21 -16.36 8.29
CA TYR A 355 -6.97 -17.44 8.94
C TYR A 355 -6.14 -18.17 10.01
N LYS A 356 -4.86 -18.40 9.74
CA LYS A 356 -3.93 -19.03 10.71
C LYS A 356 -3.69 -18.14 11.92
N ALA A 357 -3.54 -16.83 11.70
CA ALA A 357 -3.35 -15.86 12.76
C ALA A 357 -4.62 -15.70 13.62
N ASP A 358 -5.81 -15.71 13.00
CA ASP A 358 -7.10 -15.69 13.71
C ASP A 358 -7.29 -16.93 14.60
N ALA A 359 -7.03 -18.12 14.05
CA ALA A 359 -7.11 -19.37 14.83
C ALA A 359 -6.08 -19.39 15.97
N PHE A 360 -4.88 -18.86 15.74
CA PHE A 360 -3.86 -18.71 16.77
C PHE A 360 -4.33 -17.77 17.89
N ALA A 361 -4.90 -16.62 17.54
CA ALA A 361 -5.43 -15.67 18.50
C ALA A 361 -6.58 -16.28 19.33
N ALA A 362 -7.54 -16.92 18.68
CA ALA A 362 -8.66 -17.59 19.35
C ALA A 362 -8.19 -18.67 20.33
N LYS A 363 -7.17 -19.45 19.97
CA LYS A 363 -6.58 -20.50 20.82
C LYS A 363 -5.88 -19.93 22.07
N HIS A 364 -5.22 -18.78 21.96
CA HIS A 364 -4.36 -18.23 23.00
C HIS A 364 -5.02 -17.15 23.87
N THR A 365 -6.17 -16.61 23.39
CA THR A 365 -7.07 -15.74 24.15
C THR A 365 -8.42 -16.44 24.34
N SER A 366 -9.44 -16.08 23.55
CA SER A 366 -10.68 -16.82 23.43
C SER A 366 -11.32 -16.56 22.05
N LYS A 367 -12.20 -17.48 21.59
CA LYS A 367 -12.98 -17.26 20.35
C LYS A 367 -13.83 -15.99 20.47
N ASP A 368 -14.50 -15.79 21.61
CA ASP A 368 -15.36 -14.65 21.85
C ASP A 368 -14.60 -13.32 21.79
N ALA A 369 -13.40 -13.25 22.40
CA ALA A 369 -12.57 -12.07 22.35
C ALA A 369 -12.14 -11.75 20.92
N MET A 370 -11.73 -12.77 20.14
CA MET A 370 -11.31 -12.58 18.75
C MET A 370 -12.49 -12.16 17.84
N ILE A 371 -13.64 -12.81 17.94
CA ILE A 371 -14.85 -12.43 17.20
C ILE A 371 -15.29 -11.01 17.57
N SER A 372 -15.28 -10.68 18.86
CA SER A 372 -15.63 -9.34 19.34
C SER A 372 -14.66 -8.28 18.82
N ALA A 373 -13.35 -8.56 18.80
CA ALA A 373 -12.35 -7.66 18.22
C ALA A 373 -12.58 -7.43 16.71
N LEU A 374 -12.85 -8.50 15.96
CA LEU A 374 -13.18 -8.41 14.53
C LEU A 374 -14.42 -7.56 14.28
N LYS A 375 -15.46 -7.71 15.09
CA LYS A 375 -16.70 -6.92 15.00
C LYS A 375 -16.44 -5.43 15.25
N VAL A 376 -15.71 -5.10 16.33
CA VAL A 376 -15.34 -3.70 16.64
C VAL A 376 -14.52 -3.08 15.52
N LEU A 377 -13.48 -3.77 15.03
CA LEU A 377 -12.66 -3.29 13.92
C LEU A 377 -13.50 -3.07 12.65
N ALA A 378 -14.45 -3.94 12.36
CA ALA A 378 -15.31 -3.80 11.20
C ALA A 378 -16.21 -2.56 11.28
N VAL A 379 -16.86 -2.34 12.42
CA VAL A 379 -17.76 -1.19 12.64
C VAL A 379 -16.98 0.13 12.59
N GLU A 380 -15.91 0.22 13.36
CA GLU A 380 -15.13 1.45 13.49
C GLU A 380 -14.39 1.84 12.21
N ASN A 381 -14.06 0.87 11.37
CA ASN A 381 -13.38 1.11 10.09
C ASN A 381 -14.32 1.14 8.87
N PHE A 382 -15.63 1.00 9.06
CA PHE A 382 -16.63 0.93 7.98
C PHE A 382 -16.31 -0.15 6.95
N SER A 383 -16.11 -1.40 7.43
CA SER A 383 -15.82 -2.54 6.56
C SER A 383 -17.01 -2.86 5.64
N ASN A 384 -16.71 -3.23 4.39
CA ASN A 384 -17.73 -3.74 3.47
C ASN A 384 -18.11 -5.17 3.87
N LEU A 385 -19.39 -5.38 4.24
CA LEU A 385 -19.91 -6.68 4.67
C LEU A 385 -20.27 -7.61 3.50
N THR A 386 -20.47 -7.03 2.30
CA THR A 386 -20.85 -7.75 1.08
C THR A 386 -19.94 -7.35 -0.11
N PRO A 387 -18.63 -7.57 -0.05
CA PRO A 387 -17.77 -7.29 -1.20
C PRO A 387 -17.97 -8.35 -2.29
N HIS A 388 -17.85 -7.94 -3.55
CA HIS A 388 -17.93 -8.87 -4.68
C HIS A 388 -16.78 -9.89 -4.64
N PRO A 389 -17.02 -11.21 -4.86
CA PRO A 389 -15.98 -12.24 -4.75
C PRO A 389 -14.75 -11.99 -5.63
N LEU A 390 -14.95 -11.52 -6.88
CA LEU A 390 -13.85 -11.14 -7.77
C LEU A 390 -13.03 -9.98 -7.18
N TYR A 391 -13.68 -8.98 -6.56
CA TYR A 391 -12.98 -7.86 -5.93
C TYR A 391 -12.15 -8.32 -4.73
N VAL A 392 -12.68 -9.26 -3.92
CA VAL A 392 -11.94 -9.90 -2.83
C VAL A 392 -10.72 -10.67 -3.37
N THR A 393 -10.91 -11.43 -4.44
CA THR A 393 -9.81 -12.19 -5.05
C THR A 393 -8.67 -11.28 -5.52
N LEU A 394 -9.00 -10.16 -6.17
CA LEU A 394 -8.02 -9.25 -6.76
C LEU A 394 -7.35 -8.32 -5.73
N TYR A 395 -8.11 -7.78 -4.76
CA TYR A 395 -7.65 -6.63 -3.99
C TYR A 395 -7.62 -6.82 -2.47
N TYR A 396 -8.24 -7.88 -1.92
CA TYR A 396 -8.29 -8.08 -0.49
C TYR A 396 -7.11 -8.92 0.00
N SER A 397 -6.21 -8.32 0.74
CA SER A 397 -5.15 -9.01 1.47
C SER A 397 -5.67 -9.73 2.73
N HIS A 398 -6.81 -9.29 3.28
CA HIS A 398 -7.50 -9.95 4.39
C HIS A 398 -8.81 -10.60 3.90
N PRO A 399 -9.23 -11.74 4.48
CA PRO A 399 -10.56 -12.28 4.19
C PRO A 399 -11.66 -11.33 4.65
N THR A 400 -12.88 -11.51 4.14
CA THR A 400 -14.04 -10.75 4.62
C THR A 400 -14.27 -10.99 6.11
N ILE A 401 -14.85 -10.02 6.81
CA ILE A 401 -15.14 -10.16 8.25
C ILE A 401 -16.03 -11.38 8.51
N SER A 402 -17.04 -11.62 7.66
CA SER A 402 -17.90 -12.80 7.74
C SER A 402 -17.08 -14.11 7.66
N ASN A 403 -16.17 -14.23 6.69
CA ASN A 403 -15.35 -15.42 6.54
C ASN A 403 -14.36 -15.60 7.70
N ARG A 404 -13.79 -14.52 8.25
CA ARG A 404 -12.92 -14.57 9.43
C ARG A 404 -13.67 -15.07 10.65
N ILE A 405 -14.86 -14.51 10.94
CA ILE A 405 -15.70 -14.94 12.05
C ILE A 405 -16.08 -16.41 11.90
N ALA A 406 -16.57 -16.83 10.74
CA ALA A 406 -16.92 -18.24 10.50
C ALA A 406 -15.72 -19.19 10.70
N SER A 407 -14.53 -18.77 10.29
CA SER A 407 -13.30 -19.56 10.49
C SER A 407 -12.92 -19.67 11.98
N VAL A 408 -13.10 -18.61 12.76
CA VAL A 408 -12.84 -18.62 14.22
C VAL A 408 -13.88 -19.49 14.96
N GLU A 409 -15.15 -19.45 14.56
CA GLU A 409 -16.20 -20.29 15.12
C GLU A 409 -15.91 -21.77 14.91
N ALA A 410 -15.38 -22.11 13.71
CA ALA A 410 -15.07 -23.50 13.31
C ALA A 410 -13.72 -24.02 13.88
N SER A 411 -12.84 -23.17 14.41
CA SER A 411 -11.49 -23.53 14.88
C SER A 411 -11.42 -24.25 16.24
#